data_10ea6f1437aef0b87f983efe6fb78a12
#
_entry.id   10ea6f1437aef0b87f983efe6fb78a12
#
_cell.length_a   1.000
_cell.length_b   1.000
_cell.length_c   1.000
_cell.angle_alpha   90.00
_cell.angle_beta   90.00
_cell.angle_gamma   90.00
#
_symmetry.space_group_name_H-M   'P 1'
#
loop_
_entity.id
_entity.type
_entity.pdbx_description
1 polymer ?
#
loop_
_entity_poly.entity_id
_entity_poly.type
_entity_poly.pdbx_seq_one_letter_code
_entity_poly.pdbx_strand_id
1 'polypeptide(L)'
;MSLAGICRRHLVAVGILGASLVGAALWLHSLWIWRGFTEYRMERDRDIPTAVAVGPDGAVWFTIDFADAIGVLRQDRIQRIQKGSENFEPLGLAVDRDGSAWYTDGPSRLISRMSPDGAVASFALSTPVAKLARMAAAPDGAVWFAEESTYSFTRLKDGAFTRHAVSTPGIAPFGVAVDASGAVWGTLPRANRLVRISARGEIAEFEPPTRAAQLGDVAVAADGAVWFLEMQANKIGRFAKGQFTEFPVPTRSAGLTALAIALDGAVWFTELRGQRLGRLRDGVITEFPLPQGDARPFGIAVDGAGNVWYTDLSGGLGRLSTERARGR
;
A
#
# COMPACT_ATOMS: atom_id res chain seq x y z
N MET A 1 -46.17 -50.03 -19.76
CA MET A 1 -45.22 -48.98 -19.43
C MET A 1 -43.82 -49.54 -19.57
N SER A 2 -43.03 -49.02 -20.50
CA SER A 2 -41.71 -49.55 -20.87
C SER A 2 -40.66 -49.19 -19.84
N LEU A 3 -39.85 -50.21 -19.44
CA LEU A 3 -38.67 -50.04 -18.56
C LEU A 3 -37.68 -48.90 -18.99
N ALA A 4 -37.66 -48.58 -20.29
CA ALA A 4 -36.85 -47.49 -20.84
C ALA A 4 -37.27 -46.09 -20.37
N GLY A 5 -38.55 -45.88 -19.99
CA GLY A 5 -39.04 -44.59 -19.50
C GLY A 5 -38.65 -44.32 -18.04
N ILE A 6 -38.47 -45.35 -17.23
CA ILE A 6 -38.09 -45.22 -15.81
C ILE A 6 -36.59 -44.88 -15.68
N CYS A 7 -35.72 -45.54 -16.50
CA CYS A 7 -34.27 -45.23 -16.49
C CYS A 7 -33.95 -43.80 -16.94
N ARG A 8 -34.67 -43.24 -17.94
CA ARG A 8 -34.45 -41.86 -18.39
C ARG A 8 -34.83 -40.83 -17.33
N ARG A 9 -35.94 -41.05 -16.58
CA ARG A 9 -36.35 -40.14 -15.50
C ARG A 9 -35.37 -40.13 -14.30
N HIS A 10 -34.80 -41.30 -13.96
CA HIS A 10 -33.80 -41.38 -12.90
C HIS A 10 -32.47 -40.78 -13.31
N LEU A 11 -32.02 -40.94 -14.56
CA LEU A 11 -30.81 -40.31 -15.06
C LEU A 11 -30.90 -38.79 -15.11
N VAL A 12 -32.05 -38.22 -15.49
CA VAL A 12 -32.28 -36.77 -15.47
C VAL A 12 -32.35 -36.24 -14.05
N ALA A 13 -33.04 -36.95 -13.13
CA ALA A 13 -33.10 -36.54 -11.73
C ALA A 13 -31.74 -36.58 -11.02
N VAL A 14 -30.92 -37.61 -11.29
CA VAL A 14 -29.53 -37.68 -10.76
C VAL A 14 -28.64 -36.59 -11.36
N GLY A 15 -28.81 -36.27 -12.66
CA GLY A 15 -28.10 -35.18 -13.31
C GLY A 15 -28.43 -33.78 -12.72
N ILE A 16 -29.73 -33.53 -12.47
CA ILE A 16 -30.19 -32.28 -11.86
C ILE A 16 -29.72 -32.16 -10.41
N LEU A 17 -29.81 -33.23 -9.62
CA LEU A 17 -29.29 -33.25 -8.24
C LEU A 17 -27.77 -33.07 -8.19
N GLY A 18 -27.03 -33.73 -9.09
CA GLY A 18 -25.58 -33.56 -9.22
C GLY A 18 -25.17 -32.12 -9.58
N ALA A 19 -25.85 -31.51 -10.55
CA ALA A 19 -25.62 -30.12 -10.96
C ALA A 19 -25.94 -29.13 -9.81
N SER A 20 -27.00 -29.39 -9.04
CA SER A 20 -27.38 -28.58 -7.88
C SER A 20 -26.38 -28.70 -6.74
N LEU A 21 -25.85 -29.92 -6.48
CA LEU A 21 -24.83 -30.11 -5.43
C LEU A 21 -23.49 -29.49 -5.83
N VAL A 22 -23.06 -29.58 -7.06
CA VAL A 22 -21.87 -28.92 -7.59
C VAL A 22 -22.03 -27.39 -7.53
N GLY A 23 -23.19 -26.88 -7.95
CA GLY A 23 -23.52 -25.47 -7.86
C GLY A 23 -23.51 -24.95 -6.41
N ALA A 24 -24.12 -25.70 -5.49
CA ALA A 24 -24.10 -25.37 -4.06
C ALA A 24 -22.69 -25.43 -3.46
N ALA A 25 -21.88 -26.43 -3.83
CA ALA A 25 -20.49 -26.52 -3.37
C ALA A 25 -19.62 -25.40 -3.92
N LEU A 26 -19.79 -24.99 -5.18
CA LEU A 26 -19.11 -23.86 -5.78
C LEU A 26 -19.54 -22.54 -5.12
N TRP A 27 -20.83 -22.38 -4.84
CA TRP A 27 -21.37 -21.20 -4.14
C TRP A 27 -20.86 -21.13 -2.71
N LEU A 28 -20.89 -22.22 -1.94
CA LEU A 28 -20.31 -22.30 -0.60
C LEU A 28 -18.79 -22.06 -0.60
N HIS A 29 -18.09 -22.59 -1.60
CA HIS A 29 -16.65 -22.34 -1.78
C HIS A 29 -16.36 -20.86 -2.07
N SER A 30 -17.16 -20.23 -2.95
CA SER A 30 -17.01 -18.80 -3.23
C SER A 30 -17.29 -17.95 -1.97
N LEU A 31 -18.34 -18.24 -1.21
CA LEU A 31 -18.60 -17.56 0.07
C LEU A 31 -17.46 -17.73 1.08
N TRP A 32 -16.81 -18.88 1.09
CA TRP A 32 -15.68 -19.14 1.98
C TRP A 32 -14.43 -18.39 1.54
N ILE A 33 -14.13 -18.32 0.24
CA ILE A 33 -12.99 -17.58 -0.33
C ILE A 33 -13.12 -16.08 -0.02
N TRP A 34 -14.32 -15.51 -0.14
CA TRP A 34 -14.57 -14.07 0.05
C TRP A 34 -14.88 -13.67 1.50
N ARG A 35 -14.96 -14.64 2.41
CA ARG A 35 -15.18 -14.37 3.83
C ARG A 35 -14.06 -13.49 4.39
N GLY A 36 -14.46 -12.45 5.11
CA GLY A 36 -13.52 -11.52 5.75
C GLY A 36 -13.10 -10.33 4.90
N PHE A 37 -13.53 -10.24 3.63
CA PHE A 37 -13.40 -9.02 2.86
C PHE A 37 -14.59 -8.10 3.07
N THR A 38 -14.32 -6.81 3.16
CA THR A 38 -15.33 -5.73 3.17
C THR A 38 -14.87 -4.68 2.16
N GLU A 39 -15.78 -4.18 1.36
CA GLU A 39 -15.50 -3.19 0.34
C GLU A 39 -16.34 -1.94 0.55
N TYR A 40 -15.71 -0.79 0.34
CA TYR A 40 -16.30 0.53 0.42
C TYR A 40 -16.12 1.20 -0.94
N ARG A 41 -17.20 1.40 -1.68
CA ARG A 41 -17.16 2.07 -2.99
C ARG A 41 -17.14 3.58 -2.82
N MET A 42 -16.39 4.23 -3.71
CA MET A 42 -16.38 5.69 -3.79
C MET A 42 -17.73 6.19 -4.28
N GLU A 43 -18.19 7.34 -3.75
CA GLU A 43 -19.45 7.94 -4.17
C GLU A 43 -19.46 8.44 -5.61
N ARG A 44 -18.26 8.80 -6.12
CA ARG A 44 -18.07 9.29 -7.49
C ARG A 44 -17.23 8.27 -8.26
N ASP A 45 -17.71 7.80 -9.38
CA ASP A 45 -17.05 6.79 -10.22
C ASP A 45 -15.65 7.23 -10.69
N ARG A 46 -15.38 8.54 -10.76
CA ARG A 46 -14.08 9.10 -11.13
C ARG A 46 -13.08 9.21 -9.98
N ASP A 47 -13.52 9.04 -8.73
CA ASP A 47 -12.65 9.13 -7.57
C ASP A 47 -11.86 7.80 -7.44
N ILE A 48 -10.58 7.84 -7.76
CA ILE A 48 -9.69 6.68 -7.77
C ILE A 48 -8.78 6.75 -6.52
N PRO A 49 -8.99 5.92 -5.50
CA PRO A 49 -8.13 5.93 -4.32
C PRO A 49 -6.75 5.33 -4.64
N THR A 50 -5.69 5.94 -4.12
CA THR A 50 -4.29 5.54 -4.39
C THR A 50 -3.51 5.22 -3.13
N ALA A 51 -2.88 6.17 -2.43
CA ALA A 51 -2.21 5.87 -1.18
C ALA A 51 -3.23 5.67 -0.04
N VAL A 52 -2.88 4.84 0.95
CA VAL A 52 -3.69 4.60 2.15
C VAL A 52 -2.80 4.57 3.39
N ALA A 53 -3.29 5.14 4.49
CA ALA A 53 -2.65 5.10 5.80
C ALA A 53 -3.70 5.03 6.91
N VAL A 54 -3.37 4.40 8.03
CA VAL A 54 -4.28 4.25 9.17
C VAL A 54 -3.77 5.06 10.35
N GLY A 55 -4.65 5.87 10.91
CA GLY A 55 -4.36 6.67 12.10
C GLY A 55 -4.45 5.85 13.41
N PRO A 56 -3.89 6.37 14.50
CA PRO A 56 -3.96 5.73 15.83
C PRO A 56 -5.40 5.62 16.37
N ASP A 57 -6.31 6.47 15.88
CA ASP A 57 -7.75 6.46 16.15
C ASP A 57 -8.53 5.45 15.30
N GLY A 58 -7.85 4.72 14.41
CA GLY A 58 -8.44 3.78 13.46
C GLY A 58 -9.05 4.43 12.23
N ALA A 59 -8.93 5.76 12.06
CA ALA A 59 -9.33 6.43 10.83
C ALA A 59 -8.45 5.97 9.66
N VAL A 60 -9.07 5.62 8.54
CA VAL A 60 -8.36 5.19 7.34
C VAL A 60 -8.35 6.32 6.34
N TRP A 61 -7.20 6.94 6.17
CA TRP A 61 -6.97 8.04 5.26
C TRP A 61 -6.50 7.53 3.91
N PHE A 62 -6.93 8.15 2.83
CA PHE A 62 -6.48 7.80 1.49
C PHE A 62 -6.49 9.02 0.56
N THR A 63 -5.57 9.02 -0.38
CA THR A 63 -5.50 10.02 -1.44
C THR A 63 -6.40 9.59 -2.60
N ILE A 64 -6.92 10.58 -3.34
CA ILE A 64 -7.81 10.36 -4.48
C ILE A 64 -7.16 10.99 -5.71
N ASP A 65 -6.90 10.17 -6.74
CA ASP A 65 -6.35 10.63 -8.01
C ASP A 65 -7.39 11.42 -8.81
N PHE A 66 -6.95 12.40 -9.59
CA PHE A 66 -7.80 13.29 -10.36
C PHE A 66 -8.86 14.02 -9.52
N ALA A 67 -8.56 14.30 -8.26
CA ALA A 67 -9.49 14.92 -7.34
C ALA A 67 -8.87 16.10 -6.57
N ASP A 68 -9.75 17.02 -6.20
CA ASP A 68 -9.47 18.15 -5.31
C ASP A 68 -9.68 17.79 -3.83
N ALA A 69 -9.55 16.52 -3.49
CA ALA A 69 -9.88 16.00 -2.16
C ALA A 69 -8.97 14.86 -1.71
N ILE A 70 -8.96 14.64 -0.41
CA ILE A 70 -8.55 13.40 0.23
C ILE A 70 -9.77 12.71 0.84
N GLY A 71 -9.68 11.41 1.03
CA GLY A 71 -10.72 10.62 1.68
C GLY A 71 -10.33 10.18 3.08
N VAL A 72 -11.31 10.05 3.96
CA VAL A 72 -11.17 9.38 5.24
C VAL A 72 -12.37 8.47 5.50
N LEU A 73 -12.10 7.24 5.90
CA LEU A 73 -13.12 6.31 6.37
C LEU A 73 -13.11 6.32 7.90
N ARG A 74 -14.27 6.65 8.49
CA ARG A 74 -14.55 6.57 9.92
C ARG A 74 -15.92 5.93 10.12
N GLN A 75 -16.05 5.01 11.07
CA GLN A 75 -17.32 4.35 11.40
C GLN A 75 -18.05 3.82 10.15
N ASP A 76 -17.32 3.13 9.28
CA ASP A 76 -17.79 2.56 8.01
C ASP A 76 -18.39 3.58 7.01
N ARG A 77 -18.06 4.87 7.16
CA ARG A 77 -18.47 5.93 6.25
C ARG A 77 -17.27 6.64 5.64
N ILE A 78 -17.24 6.72 4.33
CA ILE A 78 -16.27 7.54 3.59
C ILE A 78 -16.70 8.99 3.66
N GLN A 79 -15.79 9.86 4.06
CA GLN A 79 -15.90 11.31 3.97
C GLN A 79 -14.86 11.81 2.96
N ARG A 80 -15.34 12.61 2.02
CA ARG A 80 -14.48 13.29 1.06
C ARG A 80 -14.22 14.69 1.57
N ILE A 81 -12.95 15.01 1.84
CA ILE A 81 -12.53 16.30 2.39
C ILE A 81 -11.83 17.09 1.30
N GLN A 82 -12.42 18.24 0.94
CA GLN A 82 -11.91 19.09 -0.12
C GLN A 82 -10.58 19.75 0.29
N LYS A 83 -9.58 19.75 -0.59
CA LYS A 83 -8.27 20.36 -0.36
C LYS A 83 -7.97 21.56 -1.27
N GLY A 84 -8.83 21.84 -2.25
CA GLY A 84 -8.79 23.05 -3.08
C GLY A 84 -8.09 22.91 -4.42
N SER A 85 -7.33 21.84 -4.68
CA SER A 85 -6.67 21.59 -5.97
C SER A 85 -6.80 20.16 -6.42
N GLU A 86 -6.95 19.94 -7.72
CA GLU A 86 -6.84 18.58 -8.28
C GLU A 86 -5.39 18.10 -8.19
N ASN A 87 -5.20 16.83 -7.89
CA ASN A 87 -3.90 16.20 -7.83
C ASN A 87 -3.84 15.00 -8.79
N PHE A 88 -2.67 14.75 -9.35
CA PHE A 88 -2.40 13.61 -10.22
C PHE A 88 -1.38 12.72 -9.55
N GLU A 89 -1.67 11.41 -9.51
CA GLU A 89 -0.82 10.40 -8.88
C GLU A 89 -0.38 10.79 -7.45
N PRO A 90 -1.32 11.09 -6.52
CA PRO A 90 -0.98 11.54 -5.18
C PRO A 90 -0.50 10.36 -4.30
N LEU A 91 0.78 10.03 -4.37
CA LEU A 91 1.38 8.87 -3.70
C LEU A 91 1.84 9.17 -2.27
N GLY A 92 2.07 10.44 -1.94
CA GLY A 92 2.53 10.85 -0.61
C GLY A 92 1.38 10.99 0.37
N LEU A 93 1.29 10.06 1.31
CA LEU A 93 0.36 10.07 2.42
C LEU A 93 1.03 9.43 3.65
N ALA A 94 0.92 10.09 4.78
CA ALA A 94 1.32 9.54 6.08
C ALA A 94 0.36 10.06 7.16
N VAL A 95 0.18 9.30 8.23
CA VAL A 95 -0.55 9.76 9.42
C VAL A 95 0.42 9.81 10.59
N ASP A 96 0.43 10.92 11.30
CA ASP A 96 1.27 11.09 12.47
C ASP A 96 0.62 10.57 13.77
N ARG A 97 1.32 10.71 14.89
CA ARG A 97 0.88 10.14 16.16
C ARG A 97 -0.36 10.80 16.75
N ASP A 98 -0.67 12.03 16.36
CA ASP A 98 -1.88 12.73 16.80
C ASP A 98 -3.09 12.46 15.89
N GLY A 99 -2.91 11.64 14.85
CA GLY A 99 -3.94 11.26 13.89
C GLY A 99 -4.10 12.24 12.74
N SER A 100 -3.22 13.24 12.60
CA SER A 100 -3.23 14.14 11.44
C SER A 100 -2.69 13.46 10.20
N ALA A 101 -3.38 13.68 9.08
CA ALA A 101 -2.96 13.20 7.77
C ALA A 101 -2.05 14.22 7.08
N TRP A 102 -0.86 13.78 6.71
CA TRP A 102 0.06 14.52 5.87
C TRP A 102 -0.05 14.02 4.43
N TYR A 103 -0.16 14.93 3.49
CA TYR A 103 -0.28 14.56 2.07
C TYR A 103 0.47 15.53 1.17
N THR A 104 0.85 15.02 0.00
CA THR A 104 1.50 15.79 -1.05
C THR A 104 0.47 16.41 -1.97
N ASP A 105 0.69 17.66 -2.37
CA ASP A 105 -0.04 18.34 -3.42
C ASP A 105 0.98 18.90 -4.45
N GLY A 106 1.36 18.05 -5.38
CA GLY A 106 2.38 18.34 -6.40
C GLY A 106 2.04 19.55 -7.26
N PRO A 107 0.83 19.65 -7.85
CA PRO A 107 0.43 20.80 -8.68
C PRO A 107 0.49 22.12 -7.93
N SER A 108 0.09 22.15 -6.65
CA SER A 108 0.16 23.35 -5.81
C SER A 108 1.53 23.55 -5.16
N ARG A 109 2.44 22.58 -5.27
CA ARG A 109 3.76 22.58 -4.62
C ARG A 109 3.66 22.70 -3.11
N LEU A 110 2.71 21.98 -2.53
CA LEU A 110 2.44 22.00 -1.10
C LEU A 110 2.65 20.63 -0.47
N ILE A 111 3.15 20.65 0.76
CA ILE A 111 2.98 19.57 1.72
C ILE A 111 1.94 20.06 2.71
N SER A 112 0.85 19.34 2.85
CA SER A 112 -0.25 19.75 3.71
C SER A 112 -0.47 18.76 4.83
N ARG A 113 -0.86 19.29 6.00
CA ARG A 113 -1.25 18.55 7.19
C ARG A 113 -2.71 18.86 7.50
N MET A 114 -3.52 17.85 7.60
CA MET A 114 -4.92 17.94 8.00
C MET A 114 -5.09 17.28 9.35
N SER A 115 -5.49 18.05 10.35
CA SER A 115 -5.78 17.53 11.68
C SER A 115 -7.09 16.75 11.73
N PRO A 116 -7.33 15.92 12.76
CA PRO A 116 -8.54 15.11 12.87
C PRO A 116 -9.85 15.91 12.89
N ASP A 117 -9.82 17.19 13.30
CA ASP A 117 -10.94 18.14 13.29
C ASP A 117 -11.13 18.84 11.93
N GLY A 118 -10.25 18.58 10.95
CA GLY A 118 -10.33 19.11 9.59
C GLY A 118 -9.58 20.41 9.35
N ALA A 119 -8.85 20.95 10.33
CA ALA A 119 -7.98 22.13 10.12
C ALA A 119 -6.79 21.75 9.22
N VAL A 120 -6.48 22.61 8.24
CA VAL A 120 -5.41 22.38 7.27
C VAL A 120 -4.28 23.41 7.46
N ALA A 121 -3.06 22.91 7.57
CA ALA A 121 -1.83 23.69 7.50
C ALA A 121 -1.04 23.27 6.25
N SER A 122 -0.57 24.23 5.44
CA SER A 122 0.14 23.95 4.20
C SER A 122 1.50 24.63 4.18
N PHE A 123 2.51 23.94 3.64
CA PHE A 123 3.90 24.34 3.57
C PHE A 123 4.36 24.36 2.13
N ALA A 124 4.73 25.53 1.61
CA ALA A 124 5.10 25.70 0.22
C ALA A 124 6.52 25.23 -0.07
N LEU A 125 6.69 24.40 -1.08
CA LEU A 125 7.98 24.01 -1.62
C LEU A 125 8.57 25.13 -2.47
N SER A 126 9.86 25.38 -2.30
CA SER A 126 10.59 26.40 -3.07
C SER A 126 10.94 25.95 -4.50
N THR A 127 10.70 24.71 -4.87
CA THR A 127 10.96 24.15 -6.20
C THR A 127 9.93 24.63 -7.21
N PRO A 128 10.34 24.98 -8.45
CA PRO A 128 9.41 25.43 -9.50
C PRO A 128 8.42 24.34 -9.95
N VAL A 129 8.85 23.10 -9.92
CA VAL A 129 8.05 21.91 -10.23
C VAL A 129 8.24 20.93 -9.08
N ALA A 130 7.16 20.48 -8.47
CA ALA A 130 7.20 19.48 -7.40
C ALA A 130 6.63 18.15 -7.92
N LYS A 131 7.50 17.23 -8.25
CA LYS A 131 7.15 15.83 -8.44
C LYS A 131 7.50 15.07 -7.17
N LEU A 132 6.48 14.60 -6.48
CA LEU A 132 6.58 14.02 -5.14
C LEU A 132 6.12 12.56 -5.20
N ALA A 133 6.86 11.67 -4.52
CA ALA A 133 6.49 10.26 -4.41
C ALA A 133 5.99 9.91 -2.99
N ARG A 134 6.52 8.88 -2.38
CA ARG A 134 6.09 8.39 -1.07
C ARG A 134 6.47 9.33 0.08
N MET A 135 5.76 9.20 1.20
CA MET A 135 5.93 10.00 2.41
C MET A 135 5.87 9.10 3.65
N ALA A 136 6.57 9.50 4.71
CA ALA A 136 6.52 8.84 6.02
C ALA A 136 6.57 9.86 7.15
N ALA A 137 5.78 9.64 8.19
CA ALA A 137 5.84 10.41 9.43
C ALA A 137 6.94 9.85 10.35
N ALA A 138 7.72 10.74 10.93
CA ALA A 138 8.81 10.40 11.84
C ALA A 138 8.38 10.47 13.32
N PRO A 139 9.04 9.71 14.22
CA PRO A 139 8.74 9.75 15.65
C PRO A 139 8.90 11.12 16.31
N ASP A 140 9.71 11.97 15.74
CA ASP A 140 10.01 13.33 16.25
C ASP A 140 9.05 14.42 15.73
N GLY A 141 7.96 14.02 15.04
CA GLY A 141 6.94 14.89 14.45
C GLY A 141 7.32 15.49 13.09
N ALA A 142 8.49 15.14 12.55
CA ALA A 142 8.81 15.48 11.16
C ALA A 142 8.06 14.58 10.16
N VAL A 143 7.92 15.05 8.93
CA VAL A 143 7.58 14.21 7.80
C VAL A 143 8.71 14.20 6.79
N TRP A 144 8.93 13.01 6.22
CA TRP A 144 9.90 12.79 5.17
C TRP A 144 9.21 12.38 3.89
N PHE A 145 9.68 12.87 2.77
CA PHE A 145 9.13 12.53 1.46
C PHE A 145 10.21 12.48 0.38
N ALA A 146 9.95 11.68 -0.63
CA ALA A 146 10.78 11.62 -1.82
C ALA A 146 10.39 12.75 -2.77
N GLU A 147 11.35 13.63 -3.07
CA GLU A 147 11.19 14.75 -4.02
C GLU A 147 11.95 14.40 -5.31
N GLU A 148 11.21 13.84 -6.29
CA GLU A 148 11.79 13.36 -7.54
C GLU A 148 12.42 14.49 -8.35
N SER A 149 11.80 15.67 -8.35
CA SER A 149 12.26 16.82 -9.11
C SER A 149 13.60 17.41 -8.65
N THR A 150 13.97 17.16 -7.39
CA THR A 150 15.25 17.61 -6.81
C THR A 150 16.22 16.47 -6.51
N TYR A 151 15.84 15.23 -6.83
CA TYR A 151 16.64 14.04 -6.56
C TYR A 151 17.04 13.93 -5.09
N SER A 152 16.11 14.21 -4.17
CA SER A 152 16.39 14.28 -2.74
C SER A 152 15.31 13.61 -1.90
N PHE A 153 15.70 13.16 -0.71
CA PHE A 153 14.78 12.92 0.40
C PHE A 153 14.69 14.21 1.21
N THR A 154 13.49 14.72 1.36
CA THR A 154 13.24 16.02 2.00
C THR A 154 12.52 15.82 3.33
N ARG A 155 13.03 16.45 4.36
CA ARG A 155 12.45 16.51 5.69
C ARG A 155 11.74 17.84 5.89
N LEU A 156 10.50 17.79 6.36
CA LEU A 156 9.77 18.95 6.85
C LEU A 156 9.58 18.81 8.37
N LYS A 157 10.07 19.76 9.14
CA LYS A 157 9.84 19.86 10.57
C LYS A 157 9.69 21.31 10.98
N ASP A 158 8.69 21.62 11.80
CA ASP A 158 8.43 22.97 12.34
C ASP A 158 8.40 24.04 11.24
N GLY A 159 7.85 23.70 10.06
CA GLY A 159 7.76 24.58 8.89
C GLY A 159 9.06 24.72 8.08
N ALA A 160 10.16 24.10 8.49
CA ALA A 160 11.44 24.17 7.80
C ALA A 160 11.72 22.92 6.97
N PHE A 161 12.17 23.11 5.72
CA PHE A 161 12.59 22.04 4.82
C PHE A 161 14.10 21.81 4.88
N THR A 162 14.51 20.55 5.01
CA THR A 162 15.91 20.12 4.89
C THR A 162 16.02 19.05 3.82
N ARG A 163 16.81 19.28 2.79
CA ARG A 163 17.02 18.36 1.67
C ARG A 163 18.29 17.56 1.85
N HIS A 164 18.17 16.25 1.58
CA HIS A 164 19.27 15.30 1.54
C HIS A 164 19.37 14.75 0.12
N ALA A 165 20.27 15.32 -0.68
CA ALA A 165 20.47 14.88 -2.06
C ALA A 165 21.04 13.46 -2.08
N VAL A 166 20.54 12.60 -2.98
CA VAL A 166 21.09 11.27 -3.17
C VAL A 166 22.47 11.30 -3.79
N SER A 167 23.32 10.31 -3.50
CA SER A 167 24.72 10.29 -3.95
C SER A 167 24.83 10.13 -5.47
N THR A 168 23.87 9.48 -6.10
CA THR A 168 23.82 9.28 -7.56
C THR A 168 23.05 10.41 -8.23
N PRO A 169 23.70 11.33 -8.95
CA PRO A 169 23.04 12.45 -9.61
C PRO A 169 21.98 12.02 -10.63
N GLY A 170 20.87 12.74 -10.70
CA GLY A 170 19.81 12.52 -11.70
C GLY A 170 18.95 11.28 -11.47
N ILE A 171 19.07 10.63 -10.30
CA ILE A 171 18.25 9.48 -9.94
C ILE A 171 17.16 9.91 -8.96
N ALA A 172 15.91 9.76 -9.38
CA ALA A 172 14.75 10.09 -8.56
C ALA A 172 14.55 9.06 -7.43
N PRO A 173 14.38 9.52 -6.17
CA PRO A 173 13.97 8.67 -5.07
C PRO A 173 12.46 8.34 -5.16
N PHE A 174 12.04 7.23 -4.49
CA PHE A 174 10.64 6.82 -4.55
C PHE A 174 10.07 6.42 -3.17
N GLY A 175 10.46 5.27 -2.62
CA GLY A 175 9.99 4.79 -1.32
C GLY A 175 10.62 5.56 -0.17
N VAL A 176 9.87 5.74 0.93
CA VAL A 176 10.33 6.39 2.15
C VAL A 176 9.75 5.69 3.36
N ALA A 177 10.60 5.35 4.32
CA ALA A 177 10.21 4.87 5.64
C ALA A 177 11.12 5.43 6.71
N VAL A 178 10.64 5.56 7.94
CA VAL A 178 11.44 6.05 9.08
C VAL A 178 11.47 4.97 10.15
N ASP A 179 12.65 4.64 10.65
CA ASP A 179 12.81 3.67 11.73
C ASP A 179 12.63 4.32 13.13
N ALA A 180 12.60 3.49 14.16
CA ALA A 180 12.40 3.95 15.54
C ALA A 180 13.54 4.85 16.06
N SER A 181 14.73 4.80 15.43
CA SER A 181 15.86 5.68 15.77
C SER A 181 15.79 7.04 15.09
N GLY A 182 14.81 7.24 14.20
CA GLY A 182 14.69 8.42 13.35
C GLY A 182 15.55 8.40 12.10
N ALA A 183 16.23 7.28 11.80
CA ALA A 183 16.91 7.12 10.52
C ALA A 183 15.87 6.84 9.42
N VAL A 184 16.16 7.38 8.23
CA VAL A 184 15.27 7.27 7.06
C VAL A 184 15.82 6.21 6.11
N TRP A 185 14.92 5.39 5.62
CA TRP A 185 15.19 4.43 4.57
C TRP A 185 14.41 4.81 3.33
N GLY A 186 15.07 4.74 2.19
CA GLY A 186 14.46 5.07 0.92
C GLY A 186 14.95 4.21 -0.21
N THR A 187 14.31 4.32 -1.36
CA THR A 187 14.65 3.55 -2.57
C THR A 187 14.99 4.46 -3.74
N LEU A 188 15.96 4.03 -4.54
CA LEU A 188 16.32 4.62 -5.83
C LEU A 188 16.05 3.58 -6.94
N PRO A 189 14.84 3.56 -7.53
CA PRO A 189 14.43 2.50 -8.45
C PRO A 189 15.40 2.30 -9.62
N ARG A 190 15.82 3.39 -10.26
CA ARG A 190 16.68 3.34 -11.45
C ARG A 190 18.15 3.05 -11.14
N ALA A 191 18.61 3.40 -9.92
CA ALA A 191 19.96 3.07 -9.47
C ALA A 191 20.05 1.68 -8.85
N ASN A 192 18.92 1.02 -8.60
CA ASN A 192 18.86 -0.25 -7.88
C ASN A 192 19.50 -0.17 -6.50
N ARG A 193 19.18 0.89 -5.73
CA ARG A 193 19.76 1.16 -4.41
C ARG A 193 18.70 1.29 -3.33
N LEU A 194 19.00 0.70 -2.19
CA LEU A 194 18.38 1.04 -0.91
C LEU A 194 19.26 2.12 -0.26
N VAL A 195 18.64 3.17 0.26
CA VAL A 195 19.32 4.33 0.86
C VAL A 195 18.99 4.37 2.34
N ARG A 196 19.99 4.67 3.18
CA ARG A 196 19.80 5.02 4.58
C ARG A 196 20.36 6.41 4.85
N ILE A 197 19.54 7.27 5.47
CA ILE A 197 19.96 8.57 5.98
C ILE A 197 19.94 8.48 7.50
N SER A 198 21.11 8.63 8.15
CA SER A 198 21.20 8.62 9.61
C SER A 198 20.52 9.84 10.21
N ALA A 199 20.23 9.83 11.53
CA ALA A 199 19.73 11.01 12.24
C ALA A 199 20.68 12.22 12.17
N ARG A 200 21.96 12.00 11.81
CA ARG A 200 22.95 13.06 11.59
C ARG A 200 23.01 13.54 10.13
N GLY A 201 22.19 12.94 9.22
CA GLY A 201 22.17 13.27 7.81
C GLY A 201 23.20 12.53 6.96
N GLU A 202 23.94 11.55 7.52
CA GLU A 202 24.89 10.73 6.77
C GLU A 202 24.15 9.75 5.85
N ILE A 203 24.56 9.68 4.59
CA ILE A 203 23.91 8.84 3.58
C ILE A 203 24.74 7.60 3.33
N ALA A 204 24.11 6.43 3.37
CA ALA A 204 24.66 5.15 2.96
C ALA A 204 23.74 4.50 1.92
N GLU A 205 24.33 3.90 0.89
CA GLU A 205 23.60 3.22 -0.17
C GLU A 205 23.99 1.73 -0.21
N PHE A 206 23.02 0.86 -0.46
CA PHE A 206 23.18 -0.59 -0.47
C PHE A 206 22.59 -1.16 -1.76
N GLU A 207 23.31 -2.06 -2.41
CA GLU A 207 22.89 -2.73 -3.64
C GLU A 207 22.34 -4.12 -3.34
N PRO A 208 21.07 -4.42 -3.67
CA PRO A 208 20.53 -5.76 -3.54
C PRO A 208 21.18 -6.73 -4.56
N PRO A 209 21.17 -8.05 -4.29
CA PRO A 209 21.77 -9.05 -5.16
C PRO A 209 21.16 -9.08 -6.55
N THR A 210 19.85 -8.92 -6.67
CA THR A 210 19.17 -8.90 -7.97
C THR A 210 19.41 -7.57 -8.68
N ARG A 211 20.07 -7.65 -9.84
CA ARG A 211 20.33 -6.48 -10.70
C ARG A 211 19.05 -5.99 -11.36
N ALA A 212 18.96 -4.67 -11.54
CA ALA A 212 17.83 -4.01 -12.18
C ALA A 212 16.46 -4.42 -11.59
N ALA A 213 16.43 -4.71 -10.29
CA ALA A 213 15.22 -5.15 -9.58
C ALA A 213 14.11 -4.08 -9.56
N GLN A 214 14.45 -2.80 -9.81
CA GLN A 214 13.56 -1.63 -9.75
C GLN A 214 12.90 -1.54 -8.37
N LEU A 215 13.67 -1.08 -7.37
CA LEU A 215 13.20 -0.99 -6.00
C LEU A 215 12.00 -0.04 -5.89
N GLY A 216 10.93 -0.53 -5.29
CA GLY A 216 9.68 0.22 -5.11
C GLY A 216 9.50 0.75 -3.70
N ASP A 217 8.34 0.44 -3.12
CA ASP A 217 7.97 0.85 -1.75
C ASP A 217 8.87 0.18 -0.71
N VAL A 218 8.98 0.82 0.48
CA VAL A 218 9.86 0.39 1.57
C VAL A 218 9.17 0.58 2.92
N ALA A 219 9.38 -0.34 3.86
CA ALA A 219 8.97 -0.21 5.25
C ALA A 219 10.03 -0.78 6.21
N VAL A 220 10.02 -0.32 7.45
CA VAL A 220 10.93 -0.80 8.49
C VAL A 220 10.15 -1.50 9.58
N ALA A 221 10.55 -2.74 9.88
CA ALA A 221 9.97 -3.55 10.94
C ALA A 221 10.46 -3.11 12.33
N ALA A 222 9.74 -3.48 13.37
CA ALA A 222 10.09 -3.15 14.75
C ALA A 222 11.47 -3.70 15.19
N ASP A 223 11.94 -4.78 14.56
CA ASP A 223 13.27 -5.36 14.78
C ASP A 223 14.39 -4.63 14.01
N GLY A 224 14.04 -3.57 13.28
CA GLY A 224 14.95 -2.79 12.43
C GLY A 224 15.22 -3.40 11.06
N ALA A 225 14.59 -4.51 10.69
CA ALA A 225 14.69 -5.06 9.35
C ALA A 225 13.96 -4.15 8.35
N VAL A 226 14.60 -3.89 7.22
CA VAL A 226 14.06 -3.07 6.14
C VAL A 226 13.52 -3.98 5.05
N TRP A 227 12.25 -3.81 4.73
CA TRP A 227 11.56 -4.56 3.70
C TRP A 227 11.25 -3.66 2.52
N PHE A 228 11.41 -4.15 1.32
CA PHE A 228 11.20 -3.36 0.11
C PHE A 228 10.69 -4.23 -1.05
N LEU A 229 10.06 -3.58 -2.00
CA LEU A 229 9.62 -4.24 -3.23
C LEU A 229 10.73 -4.23 -4.27
N GLU A 230 10.91 -5.35 -4.95
CA GLU A 230 11.68 -5.50 -6.18
C GLU A 230 10.70 -5.68 -7.34
N MET A 231 10.15 -4.56 -7.81
CA MET A 231 8.99 -4.54 -8.71
C MET A 231 9.24 -5.28 -10.03
N GLN A 232 10.39 -5.06 -10.64
CA GLN A 232 10.75 -5.70 -11.91
C GLN A 232 11.19 -7.16 -11.71
N ALA A 233 11.82 -7.46 -10.58
CA ALA A 233 12.23 -8.81 -10.24
C ALA A 233 11.10 -9.68 -9.68
N ASN A 234 9.95 -9.09 -9.38
CA ASN A 234 8.78 -9.76 -8.79
C ASN A 234 9.11 -10.45 -7.46
N LYS A 235 9.82 -9.74 -6.57
CA LYS A 235 10.28 -10.25 -5.27
C LYS A 235 10.00 -9.26 -4.16
N ILE A 236 10.00 -9.77 -2.93
CA ILE A 236 10.08 -8.98 -1.70
C ILE A 236 11.52 -9.07 -1.19
N GLY A 237 12.19 -7.92 -1.07
CA GLY A 237 13.53 -7.83 -0.51
C GLY A 237 13.50 -7.54 0.99
N ARG A 238 14.45 -8.07 1.73
CA ARG A 238 14.71 -7.79 3.14
C ARG A 238 16.18 -7.44 3.33
N PHE A 239 16.47 -6.35 4.02
CA PHE A 239 17.81 -5.98 4.45
C PHE A 239 17.85 -5.91 5.97
N ALA A 240 18.71 -6.72 6.58
CA ALA A 240 18.90 -6.75 8.02
C ALA A 240 20.32 -7.13 8.38
N LYS A 241 20.92 -6.44 9.37
CA LYS A 241 22.28 -6.72 9.85
C LYS A 241 23.34 -6.76 8.72
N GLY A 242 23.15 -5.88 7.70
CA GLY A 242 24.08 -5.80 6.55
C GLY A 242 23.90 -6.89 5.48
N GLN A 243 22.86 -7.73 5.57
CA GLN A 243 22.61 -8.81 4.62
C GLN A 243 21.25 -8.67 3.94
N PHE A 244 21.21 -9.01 2.66
CA PHE A 244 20.00 -9.11 1.87
C PHE A 244 19.45 -10.54 1.86
N THR A 245 18.12 -10.64 1.87
CA THR A 245 17.37 -11.86 1.61
C THR A 245 16.24 -11.51 0.66
N GLU A 246 15.98 -12.32 -0.34
CA GLU A 246 14.96 -12.08 -1.36
C GLU A 246 13.95 -13.23 -1.41
N PHE A 247 12.67 -12.89 -1.53
CA PHE A 247 11.55 -13.84 -1.54
C PHE A 247 10.78 -13.68 -2.85
N PRO A 248 10.85 -14.65 -3.78
CA PRO A 248 10.11 -14.57 -5.02
C PRO A 248 8.60 -14.69 -4.77
N VAL A 249 7.82 -13.80 -5.42
CA VAL A 249 6.36 -13.83 -5.35
C VAL A 249 5.83 -14.91 -6.27
N PRO A 250 4.92 -15.82 -5.81
CA PRO A 250 4.45 -16.97 -6.60
C PRO A 250 3.70 -16.55 -7.86
N THR A 251 2.82 -15.55 -7.77
CA THR A 251 2.12 -15.00 -8.95
C THR A 251 3.12 -14.33 -9.87
N ARG A 252 3.25 -14.83 -11.10
CA ARG A 252 4.16 -14.27 -12.12
C ARG A 252 3.75 -12.86 -12.51
N SER A 253 4.70 -11.95 -12.61
CA SER A 253 4.49 -10.56 -13.00
C SER A 253 3.35 -9.91 -12.20
N ALA A 254 3.31 -10.16 -10.90
CA ALA A 254 2.24 -9.78 -9.99
C ALA A 254 1.91 -8.28 -10.01
N GLY A 255 2.89 -7.43 -10.38
CA GLY A 255 2.72 -5.97 -10.39
C GLY A 255 2.69 -5.41 -8.97
N LEU A 256 3.78 -5.59 -8.25
CA LEU A 256 3.93 -5.12 -6.87
C LEU A 256 3.89 -3.59 -6.82
N THR A 257 3.07 -2.99 -5.91
CA THR A 257 2.88 -1.54 -5.85
C THR A 257 3.11 -0.94 -4.47
N ALA A 258 2.73 -1.61 -3.41
CA ALA A 258 2.90 -1.12 -2.04
C ALA A 258 3.14 -2.26 -1.06
N LEU A 259 3.77 -1.95 0.09
CA LEU A 259 3.93 -2.90 1.19
C LEU A 259 3.69 -2.23 2.56
N ALA A 260 3.24 -3.02 3.53
CA ALA A 260 3.04 -2.62 4.91
C ALA A 260 3.43 -3.74 5.87
N ILE A 261 3.85 -3.39 7.07
CA ILE A 261 4.25 -4.37 8.08
C ILE A 261 3.21 -4.37 9.21
N ALA A 262 2.69 -5.56 9.52
CA ALA A 262 1.78 -5.76 10.63
C ALA A 262 2.53 -5.83 11.98
N LEU A 263 1.83 -5.58 13.07
CA LEU A 263 2.41 -5.65 14.42
C LEU A 263 2.98 -7.04 14.78
N ASP A 264 2.48 -8.10 14.14
CA ASP A 264 2.99 -9.46 14.31
C ASP A 264 4.20 -9.78 13.41
N GLY A 265 4.74 -8.78 12.71
CA GLY A 265 5.90 -8.88 11.84
C GLY A 265 5.59 -9.40 10.42
N ALA A 266 4.34 -9.73 10.09
CA ALA A 266 3.98 -10.12 8.74
C ALA A 266 4.11 -8.93 7.78
N VAL A 267 4.69 -9.17 6.60
CA VAL A 267 4.81 -8.18 5.51
C VAL A 267 3.67 -8.40 4.53
N TRP A 268 2.82 -7.41 4.40
CA TRP A 268 1.71 -7.40 3.45
C TRP A 268 2.08 -6.58 2.23
N PHE A 269 1.61 -6.99 1.06
CA PHE A 269 1.87 -6.30 -0.20
C PHE A 269 0.72 -6.45 -1.18
N THR A 270 0.64 -5.53 -2.13
CA THR A 270 -0.36 -5.53 -3.20
C THR A 270 0.22 -6.08 -4.49
N GLU A 271 -0.58 -6.88 -5.18
CA GLU A 271 -0.32 -7.46 -6.48
C GLU A 271 -1.34 -6.91 -7.50
N LEU A 272 -1.04 -5.73 -8.06
CA LEU A 272 -1.94 -5.00 -8.95
C LEU A 272 -2.44 -5.84 -10.13
N ARG A 273 -1.51 -6.51 -10.82
CA ARG A 273 -1.84 -7.39 -11.96
C ARG A 273 -2.26 -8.79 -11.52
N GLY A 274 -1.80 -9.21 -10.35
CA GLY A 274 -2.19 -10.46 -9.72
C GLY A 274 -3.60 -10.44 -9.14
N GLN A 275 -4.18 -9.23 -8.92
CA GLN A 275 -5.51 -9.04 -8.31
C GLN A 275 -5.59 -9.68 -6.92
N ARG A 276 -4.53 -9.50 -6.11
CA ARG A 276 -4.35 -10.17 -4.83
C ARG A 276 -3.71 -9.26 -3.80
N LEU A 277 -3.86 -9.64 -2.54
CA LEU A 277 -2.97 -9.25 -1.46
C LEU A 277 -2.03 -10.42 -1.18
N GLY A 278 -0.75 -10.13 -1.01
CA GLY A 278 0.24 -11.10 -0.55
C GLY A 278 0.62 -10.87 0.90
N ARG A 279 0.89 -11.93 1.63
CA ARG A 279 1.43 -11.90 2.98
C ARG A 279 2.67 -12.78 3.06
N LEU A 280 3.81 -12.18 3.41
CA LEU A 280 5.03 -12.90 3.71
C LEU A 280 5.18 -12.99 5.23
N ARG A 281 5.25 -14.21 5.75
CA ARG A 281 5.49 -14.50 7.16
C ARG A 281 6.36 -15.74 7.30
N ASP A 282 7.37 -15.69 8.14
CA ASP A 282 8.30 -16.80 8.40
C ASP A 282 8.90 -17.41 7.11
N GLY A 283 9.17 -16.56 6.11
CA GLY A 283 9.71 -16.95 4.81
C GLY A 283 8.70 -17.54 3.82
N VAL A 284 7.42 -17.62 4.21
CA VAL A 284 6.34 -18.18 3.38
C VAL A 284 5.42 -17.08 2.87
N ILE A 285 5.18 -17.06 1.56
CA ILE A 285 4.20 -16.16 0.95
C ILE A 285 2.86 -16.89 0.81
N THR A 286 1.81 -16.25 1.32
CA THR A 286 0.41 -16.64 1.15
C THR A 286 -0.31 -15.55 0.36
N GLU A 287 -1.02 -15.92 -0.68
CA GLU A 287 -1.76 -14.99 -1.54
C GLU A 287 -3.27 -15.07 -1.27
N PHE A 288 -3.93 -13.91 -1.23
CA PHE A 288 -5.35 -13.73 -0.99
C PHE A 288 -5.98 -13.09 -2.23
N PRO A 289 -6.62 -13.86 -3.11
CA PRO A 289 -7.35 -13.31 -4.25
C PRO A 289 -8.43 -12.33 -3.79
N LEU A 290 -8.62 -11.24 -4.52
CA LEU A 290 -9.64 -10.25 -4.22
C LEU A 290 -11.00 -10.66 -4.79
N PRO A 291 -12.12 -10.22 -4.16
CA PRO A 291 -13.47 -10.64 -4.57
C PRO A 291 -13.86 -10.19 -5.97
N GLN A 292 -13.34 -9.06 -6.41
CA GLN A 292 -13.67 -8.47 -7.71
C GLN A 292 -12.75 -9.02 -8.79
N GLY A 293 -13.34 -9.44 -9.92
CA GLY A 293 -12.60 -10.01 -11.05
C GLY A 293 -11.76 -9.00 -11.83
N ASP A 294 -11.95 -7.70 -11.57
CA ASP A 294 -11.22 -6.57 -12.15
C ASP A 294 -10.46 -5.75 -11.11
N ALA A 295 -10.28 -6.29 -9.90
CA ALA A 295 -9.59 -5.64 -8.80
C ALA A 295 -8.17 -5.20 -9.20
N ARG A 296 -7.80 -3.98 -8.80
CA ARG A 296 -6.49 -3.38 -9.07
C ARG A 296 -5.91 -2.81 -7.77
N PRO A 297 -5.52 -3.68 -6.79
CA PRO A 297 -5.02 -3.24 -5.50
C PRO A 297 -3.73 -2.44 -5.67
N PHE A 298 -3.66 -1.27 -5.03
CA PHE A 298 -2.54 -0.34 -5.23
C PHE A 298 -1.84 0.03 -3.93
N GLY A 299 -2.48 0.78 -3.02
CA GLY A 299 -1.95 1.11 -1.71
C GLY A 299 -2.32 0.04 -0.68
N ILE A 300 -1.54 -0.08 0.40
CA ILE A 300 -1.80 -1.02 1.49
C ILE A 300 -1.40 -0.42 2.84
N ALA A 301 -2.18 -0.71 3.87
CA ALA A 301 -1.87 -0.38 5.26
C ALA A 301 -2.43 -1.44 6.19
N VAL A 302 -1.87 -1.57 7.39
CA VAL A 302 -2.36 -2.49 8.41
C VAL A 302 -2.72 -1.68 9.66
N ASP A 303 -3.92 -1.89 10.20
CA ASP A 303 -4.36 -1.21 11.42
C ASP A 303 -3.86 -1.91 12.70
N GLY A 304 -4.05 -1.25 13.85
CA GLY A 304 -3.65 -1.78 15.15
C GLY A 304 -4.36 -3.08 15.57
N ALA A 305 -5.52 -3.39 14.98
CA ALA A 305 -6.23 -4.65 15.17
C ALA A 305 -5.71 -5.77 14.24
N GLY A 306 -4.89 -5.42 13.24
CA GLY A 306 -4.33 -6.33 12.26
C GLY A 306 -5.22 -6.56 11.03
N ASN A 307 -6.24 -5.70 10.81
CA ASN A 307 -6.94 -5.68 9.54
C ASN A 307 -6.04 -5.06 8.47
N VAL A 308 -6.14 -5.58 7.26
CA VAL A 308 -5.38 -5.09 6.12
C VAL A 308 -6.28 -4.25 5.24
N TRP A 309 -5.92 -2.98 5.09
CA TRP A 309 -6.61 -2.01 4.26
C TRP A 309 -5.88 -1.84 2.94
N TYR A 310 -6.61 -1.76 1.85
CA TYR A 310 -6.03 -1.52 0.53
C TYR A 310 -6.90 -0.59 -0.29
N THR A 311 -6.29 0.19 -1.16
CA THR A 311 -6.99 0.94 -2.19
C THR A 311 -7.09 0.12 -3.45
N ASP A 312 -8.19 0.26 -4.16
CA ASP A 312 -8.44 -0.39 -5.45
C ASP A 312 -8.65 0.67 -6.53
N LEU A 313 -7.80 0.67 -7.55
CA LEU A 313 -7.89 1.62 -8.67
C LEU A 313 -9.16 1.42 -9.51
N SER A 314 -9.95 0.37 -9.28
CA SER A 314 -11.29 0.20 -9.86
C SER A 314 -12.36 1.07 -9.18
N GLY A 315 -12.00 1.86 -8.14
CA GLY A 315 -12.86 2.84 -7.48
C GLY A 315 -13.34 2.43 -6.09
N GLY A 316 -12.50 1.81 -5.28
CA GLY A 316 -12.86 1.37 -3.94
C GLY A 316 -11.74 1.35 -2.92
N LEU A 317 -12.15 1.24 -1.66
CA LEU A 317 -11.30 0.92 -0.53
C LEU A 317 -11.72 -0.45 0.00
N GLY A 318 -10.78 -1.35 0.22
CA GLY A 318 -11.05 -2.69 0.72
C GLY A 318 -10.40 -2.95 2.08
N ARG A 319 -11.01 -3.85 2.84
CA ARG A 319 -10.49 -4.35 4.12
C ARG A 319 -10.52 -5.87 4.14
N LEU A 320 -9.40 -6.50 4.44
CA LEU A 320 -9.31 -7.90 4.83
C LEU A 320 -9.26 -7.98 6.35
N SER A 321 -10.21 -8.70 6.96
CA SER A 321 -10.31 -8.82 8.42
C SER A 321 -9.12 -9.59 9.02
N THR A 322 -8.77 -9.27 10.26
CA THR A 322 -7.70 -9.94 11.03
C THR A 322 -7.89 -11.46 11.11
N GLU A 323 -9.12 -11.95 11.29
CA GLU A 323 -9.40 -13.38 11.33
C GLU A 323 -8.95 -14.10 10.06
N ARG A 324 -9.33 -13.54 8.91
CA ARG A 324 -8.95 -14.08 7.60
C ARG A 324 -7.46 -13.87 7.31
N ALA A 325 -6.93 -12.70 7.68
CA ALA A 325 -5.51 -12.37 7.54
C ALA A 325 -4.60 -13.35 8.28
N ARG A 326 -5.05 -13.88 9.42
CA ARG A 326 -4.32 -14.90 10.21
C ARG A 326 -4.56 -16.33 9.75
N GLY A 327 -5.43 -16.58 8.78
CA GLY A 327 -5.75 -17.92 8.27
C GLY A 327 -6.67 -18.73 9.19
N ARG A 328 -7.51 -18.03 9.98
CA ARG A 328 -8.53 -18.66 10.86
C ARG A 328 -9.92 -18.62 10.23
#